data_694217d2df39b683e3bb3ff18a91c50e
#
_entry.id   694217d2df39b683e3bb3ff18a91c50e
#
_cell.length_a   1.000
_cell.length_b   1.000
_cell.length_c   1.000
_cell.angle_alpha   90.00
_cell.angle_beta   90.00
_cell.angle_gamma   90.00
#
_symmetry.space_group_name_H-M   'P 1'
#
loop_
_entity.id
_entity.type
_entity.pdbx_description
1 polymer ?
#
loop_
_entity_poly.entity_id
_entity_poly.type
_entity_poly.pdbx_seq_one_letter_code
_entity_poly.pdbx_strand_id
1 'polypeptide(L)'
;FRLNLTAQDNGILTDYSGGHIAPADAETAVTALNQAFGSESVAFHPGVSYRTLLILDGRRFSTRIKTEKPDDHQGDPVEACRPRALEAEAQSTADWLTELMRKAPAVLEALPFNRRRREEGHPQANGVWPWSGGKAGALRSLADKYGISGAVISAVDVIVGLGRCLGLEVIS
;
A
#
# COMPACT_ATOMS: atom_id res chain seq x y z
N PHE A 1 -5.84 0.67 -3.18
CA PHE A 1 -4.93 -0.45 -2.92
C PHE A 1 -4.23 -0.27 -1.59
N ARG A 2 -3.98 -1.36 -0.88
CA ARG A 2 -2.90 -1.38 0.10
C ARG A 2 -1.58 -1.32 -0.67
N LEU A 3 -0.59 -0.67 -0.07
CA LEU A 3 0.74 -0.56 -0.65
C LEU A 3 1.76 -0.85 0.47
N ASN A 4 2.51 -1.94 0.35
CA ASN A 4 3.62 -2.15 1.28
C ASN A 4 4.87 -1.43 0.75
N LEU A 5 5.60 -0.79 1.67
CA LEU A 5 7.01 -0.48 1.44
C LEU A 5 7.80 -1.77 1.70
N THR A 6 8.58 -2.22 0.74
CA THR A 6 9.25 -3.54 0.77
C THR A 6 10.76 -3.38 0.65
N ALA A 7 11.51 -4.39 1.10
CA ALA A 7 12.91 -4.49 0.78
C ALA A 7 13.11 -5.46 -0.40
N GLN A 8 13.89 -5.02 -1.37
CA GLN A 8 14.21 -5.80 -2.56
C GLN A 8 15.72 -5.79 -2.80
N ASP A 9 16.25 -6.91 -3.25
CA ASP A 9 17.63 -7.03 -3.68
C ASP A 9 17.70 -7.82 -4.99
N ASN A 10 18.40 -7.27 -5.99
CA ASN A 10 18.54 -7.87 -7.32
C ASN A 10 17.21 -8.34 -7.93
N GLY A 11 16.12 -7.60 -7.70
CA GLY A 11 14.79 -7.93 -8.20
C GLY A 11 14.05 -9.03 -7.43
N ILE A 12 14.57 -9.46 -6.29
CA ILE A 12 13.95 -10.42 -5.37
C ILE A 12 13.32 -9.67 -4.20
N LEU A 13 12.12 -10.04 -3.79
CA LEU A 13 11.50 -9.56 -2.56
C LEU A 13 12.20 -10.20 -1.35
N THR A 14 13.00 -9.43 -0.63
CA THR A 14 13.74 -9.93 0.55
C THR A 14 12.98 -9.75 1.85
N ASP A 15 12.15 -8.69 1.94
CA ASP A 15 11.33 -8.43 3.13
C ASP A 15 10.08 -7.63 2.74
N TYR A 16 8.89 -8.19 2.99
CA TYR A 16 7.59 -7.57 2.70
C TYR A 16 7.27 -6.36 3.57
N SER A 17 8.02 -6.15 4.65
CA SER A 17 7.83 -5.06 5.61
C SER A 17 8.87 -3.93 5.50
N GLY A 18 9.75 -3.99 4.49
CA GLY A 18 10.83 -3.03 4.33
C GLY A 18 11.76 -2.98 5.55
N GLY A 19 12.00 -4.14 6.20
CA GLY A 19 12.79 -4.24 7.43
C GLY A 19 12.13 -3.51 8.60
N HIS A 20 10.82 -3.56 8.72
CA HIS A 20 10.04 -2.86 9.75
C HIS A 20 10.37 -1.36 9.84
N ILE A 21 10.32 -0.69 8.68
CA ILE A 21 10.62 0.75 8.56
C ILE A 21 9.92 1.58 9.65
N ALA A 22 10.66 2.51 10.24
CA ALA A 22 10.14 3.43 11.25
C ALA A 22 9.05 4.36 10.67
N PRO A 23 8.05 4.79 11.45
CA PRO A 23 6.98 5.66 10.97
C PRO A 23 7.47 6.93 10.28
N ALA A 24 8.46 7.64 10.84
CA ALA A 24 9.00 8.86 10.25
C ALA A 24 9.71 8.62 8.90
N ASP A 25 10.41 7.49 8.76
CA ASP A 25 11.05 7.11 7.50
C ASP A 25 9.98 6.71 6.46
N ALA A 26 8.89 6.05 6.89
CA ALA A 26 7.75 5.72 6.02
C ALA A 26 7.04 6.98 5.52
N GLU A 27 6.81 7.98 6.37
CA GLU A 27 6.26 9.28 5.96
C GLU A 27 7.16 9.98 4.93
N THR A 28 8.47 9.93 5.13
CA THR A 28 9.46 10.46 4.18
C THR A 28 9.37 9.73 2.83
N ALA A 29 9.27 8.40 2.84
CA ALA A 29 9.09 7.60 1.64
C ALA A 29 7.79 7.94 0.90
N VAL A 30 6.67 8.05 1.62
CA VAL A 30 5.37 8.42 1.07
C VAL A 30 5.38 9.82 0.46
N THR A 31 6.04 10.78 1.11
CA THR A 31 6.21 12.13 0.59
C THR A 31 6.97 12.10 -0.74
N ALA A 32 8.07 11.35 -0.82
CA ALA A 32 8.84 11.21 -2.05
C ALA A 32 8.05 10.51 -3.16
N LEU A 33 7.25 9.49 -2.84
CA LEU A 33 6.36 8.82 -3.79
C LEU A 33 5.29 9.78 -4.34
N ASN A 34 4.69 10.62 -3.48
CA ASN A 34 3.75 11.65 -3.93
C ASN A 34 4.40 12.69 -4.83
N GLN A 35 5.63 13.11 -4.55
CA GLN A 35 6.37 14.04 -5.40
C GLN A 35 6.70 13.45 -6.77
N ALA A 36 7.04 12.15 -6.83
CA ALA A 36 7.46 11.49 -8.06
C ALA A 36 6.29 10.97 -8.91
N PHE A 37 5.23 10.49 -8.29
CA PHE A 37 4.14 9.76 -8.95
C PHE A 37 2.74 10.30 -8.64
N GLY A 38 2.62 11.21 -7.68
CA GLY A 38 1.35 11.82 -7.28
C GLY A 38 0.76 12.73 -8.36
N SER A 39 -0.56 12.84 -8.37
CA SER A 39 -1.32 13.73 -9.26
C SER A 39 -2.71 13.97 -8.66
N GLU A 40 -3.56 14.75 -9.33
CA GLU A 40 -4.97 14.92 -8.92
C GLU A 40 -5.72 13.58 -8.77
N SER A 41 -5.29 12.55 -9.48
CA SER A 41 -5.93 11.22 -9.48
C SER A 41 -5.09 10.11 -8.83
N VAL A 42 -3.93 10.44 -8.28
CA VAL A 42 -3.03 9.48 -7.63
C VAL A 42 -2.49 10.07 -6.35
N ALA A 43 -2.76 9.42 -5.22
CA ALA A 43 -2.26 9.84 -3.92
C ALA A 43 -1.75 8.65 -3.11
N PHE A 44 -0.65 8.86 -2.40
CA PHE A 44 -0.08 7.93 -1.45
C PHE A 44 -0.30 8.47 -0.04
N HIS A 45 -0.79 7.63 0.87
CA HIS A 45 -1.06 7.99 2.26
C HIS A 45 -0.29 7.08 3.21
N PRO A 46 0.41 7.63 4.20
CA PRO A 46 1.10 6.83 5.20
C PRO A 46 0.09 6.10 6.09
N GLY A 47 0.42 4.90 6.47
CA GLY A 47 -0.24 4.12 7.52
C GLY A 47 0.78 3.78 8.63
N VAL A 48 0.60 2.65 9.28
CA VAL A 48 1.53 2.22 10.32
C VAL A 48 2.73 1.50 9.71
N SER A 49 3.95 2.05 9.94
CA SER A 49 5.21 1.47 9.46
C SER A 49 5.19 1.30 7.92
N TYR A 50 5.51 0.13 7.42
CA TYR A 50 5.55 -0.20 5.98
C TYR A 50 4.18 -0.21 5.29
N ARG A 51 3.09 -0.16 6.05
CA ARG A 51 1.72 -0.17 5.50
C ARG A 51 1.36 1.22 5.03
N THR A 52 1.08 1.35 3.76
CA THR A 52 0.62 2.58 3.14
C THR A 52 -0.63 2.31 2.31
N LEU A 53 -1.30 3.37 1.88
CA LEU A 53 -2.42 3.31 0.96
C LEU A 53 -2.07 4.02 -0.34
N LEU A 54 -2.45 3.41 -1.44
CA LEU A 54 -2.46 4.02 -2.77
C LEU A 54 -3.91 4.25 -3.18
N ILE A 55 -4.27 5.51 -3.36
CA ILE A 55 -5.57 5.94 -3.88
C ILE A 55 -5.41 6.26 -5.36
N LEU A 56 -6.20 5.59 -6.18
CA LEU A 56 -6.32 5.86 -7.61
C LEU A 56 -7.76 6.32 -7.87
N ASP A 57 -7.92 7.57 -8.25
CA ASP A 57 -9.23 8.16 -8.53
C ASP A 57 -9.44 8.41 -10.03
N GLY A 58 -10.69 8.27 -10.45
CA GLY A 58 -11.08 8.53 -11.83
C GLY A 58 -11.38 7.28 -12.66
N ARG A 59 -12.11 7.52 -13.77
CA ARG A 59 -12.64 6.46 -14.65
C ARG A 59 -11.57 5.65 -15.38
N ARG A 60 -10.34 6.14 -15.42
CA ARG A 60 -9.22 5.45 -16.09
C ARG A 60 -8.66 4.27 -15.28
N PHE A 61 -9.01 4.19 -13.99
CA PHE A 61 -8.54 3.12 -13.10
C PHE A 61 -9.63 2.08 -12.85
N SER A 62 -9.24 0.82 -12.92
CA SER A 62 -10.11 -0.33 -12.69
C SER A 62 -9.74 -1.05 -11.40
N THR A 63 -10.75 -1.59 -10.71
CA THR A 63 -10.56 -2.50 -9.58
C THR A 63 -10.43 -3.97 -10.00
N ARG A 64 -10.57 -4.26 -11.32
CA ARG A 64 -10.48 -5.62 -11.88
C ARG A 64 -9.02 -6.03 -12.09
N ILE A 65 -8.22 -5.93 -11.04
CA ILE A 65 -6.79 -6.24 -11.01
C ILE A 65 -6.55 -7.38 -10.04
N LYS A 66 -5.88 -8.41 -10.50
CA LYS A 66 -5.32 -9.46 -9.65
C LYS A 66 -3.97 -8.97 -9.10
N THR A 67 -3.81 -9.05 -7.79
CA THR A 67 -2.57 -8.75 -7.09
C THR A 67 -2.26 -9.86 -6.10
N GLU A 68 -1.00 -10.08 -5.83
CA GLU A 68 -0.54 -11.09 -4.88
C GLU A 68 -0.21 -10.43 -3.54
N LYS A 69 -0.38 -11.17 -2.45
CA LYS A 69 -0.04 -10.70 -1.10
C LYS A 69 1.47 -10.81 -0.88
N PRO A 70 2.18 -9.73 -0.52
CA PRO A 70 3.65 -9.76 -0.44
C PRO A 70 4.20 -10.73 0.61
N ASP A 71 3.46 -10.98 1.69
CA ASP A 71 3.87 -11.92 2.74
C ASP A 71 4.09 -13.35 2.22
N ASP A 72 3.37 -13.73 1.18
CA ASP A 72 3.41 -15.10 0.61
C ASP A 72 4.51 -15.25 -0.46
N HIS A 73 5.22 -14.17 -0.81
CA HIS A 73 6.17 -14.10 -1.92
C HIS A 73 7.59 -13.66 -1.53
N GLN A 74 7.91 -13.73 -0.24
CA GLN A 74 9.27 -13.44 0.21
C GLN A 74 10.24 -14.51 -0.35
N GLY A 75 11.28 -14.03 -1.03
CA GLY A 75 12.21 -14.86 -1.79
C GLY A 75 11.88 -15.00 -3.29
N ASP A 76 10.71 -14.53 -3.72
CA ASP A 76 10.30 -14.61 -5.12
C ASP A 76 10.77 -13.39 -5.93
N PRO A 77 10.94 -13.56 -7.25
CA PRO A 77 11.15 -12.44 -8.16
C PRO A 77 9.95 -11.50 -8.17
N VAL A 78 10.18 -10.22 -7.92
CA VAL A 78 9.13 -9.17 -7.95
C VAL A 78 8.41 -9.14 -9.30
N GLU A 79 9.15 -9.39 -10.36
CA GLU A 79 8.66 -9.44 -11.73
C GLU A 79 7.57 -10.50 -11.95
N ALA A 80 7.69 -11.66 -11.28
CA ALA A 80 6.71 -12.75 -11.38
C ALA A 80 5.38 -12.44 -10.69
N CYS A 81 5.39 -11.48 -9.76
CA CYS A 81 4.26 -11.13 -8.91
C CYS A 81 3.58 -9.81 -9.29
N ARG A 82 3.77 -9.35 -10.51
CA ARG A 82 3.18 -8.10 -11.01
C ARG A 82 1.65 -8.13 -10.99
N PRO A 83 1.02 -6.97 -10.77
CA PRO A 83 -0.41 -6.81 -10.97
C PRO A 83 -0.85 -7.24 -12.38
N ARG A 84 -1.95 -7.98 -12.47
CA ARG A 84 -2.49 -8.47 -13.75
C ARG A 84 -3.92 -8.03 -13.93
N ALA A 85 -4.26 -7.56 -15.13
CA ALA A 85 -5.63 -7.24 -15.49
C ALA A 85 -6.47 -8.52 -15.54
N LEU A 86 -7.67 -8.48 -14.97
CA LEU A 86 -8.68 -9.55 -15.07
C LEU A 86 -9.58 -9.35 -16.29
N GLU A 87 -9.60 -8.17 -16.86
CA GLU A 87 -10.40 -7.75 -18.01
C GLU A 87 -9.59 -6.77 -18.86
N ALA A 88 -9.87 -6.66 -20.15
CA ALA A 88 -9.11 -5.80 -21.07
C ALA A 88 -9.10 -4.32 -20.63
N GLU A 89 -10.21 -3.83 -20.11
CA GLU A 89 -10.36 -2.45 -19.62
C GLU A 89 -9.49 -2.14 -18.39
N ALA A 90 -9.02 -3.17 -17.69
CA ALA A 90 -8.15 -3.03 -16.54
C ALA A 90 -6.66 -3.00 -16.91
N GLN A 91 -6.28 -3.24 -18.18
CA GLN A 91 -4.89 -3.37 -18.59
C GLN A 91 -4.07 -2.12 -18.27
N SER A 92 -4.60 -0.93 -18.57
CA SER A 92 -3.92 0.33 -18.28
C SER A 92 -3.63 0.54 -16.79
N THR A 93 -4.50 0.03 -15.91
CA THR A 93 -4.25 0.07 -14.45
C THR A 93 -3.16 -0.92 -14.04
N ALA A 94 -3.17 -2.13 -14.59
CA ALA A 94 -2.13 -3.14 -14.34
C ALA A 94 -0.76 -2.65 -14.80
N ASP A 95 -0.70 -2.04 -15.99
CA ASP A 95 0.53 -1.46 -16.54
C ASP A 95 1.06 -0.33 -15.68
N TRP A 96 0.17 0.57 -15.22
CA TRP A 96 0.53 1.68 -14.36
C TRP A 96 1.09 1.19 -13.01
N LEU A 97 0.45 0.21 -12.37
CA LEU A 97 0.92 -0.39 -11.12
C LEU A 97 2.26 -1.09 -11.29
N THR A 98 2.44 -1.79 -12.40
CA THR A 98 3.70 -2.45 -12.76
C THR A 98 4.82 -1.44 -12.96
N GLU A 99 4.53 -0.34 -13.66
CA GLU A 99 5.50 0.74 -13.87
C GLU A 99 5.85 1.46 -12.56
N LEU A 100 4.89 1.64 -11.66
CA LEU A 100 5.14 2.13 -10.30
C LEU A 100 6.13 1.22 -9.57
N MET A 101 5.90 -0.11 -9.55
CA MET A 101 6.81 -1.08 -8.91
C MET A 101 8.21 -1.02 -9.51
N ARG A 102 8.33 -0.80 -10.81
CA ARG A 102 9.60 -0.73 -11.53
C ARG A 102 10.38 0.57 -11.25
N LYS A 103 9.68 1.69 -11.09
CA LYS A 103 10.31 3.03 -10.95
C LYS A 103 10.53 3.47 -9.50
N ALA A 104 9.71 3.00 -8.58
CA ALA A 104 9.79 3.40 -7.17
C ALA A 104 11.16 3.14 -6.53
N PRO A 105 11.89 2.05 -6.86
CA PRO A 105 13.22 1.81 -6.29
C PRO A 105 14.18 2.98 -6.50
N ALA A 106 14.23 3.56 -7.70
CA ALA A 106 15.13 4.67 -7.99
C ALA A 106 14.86 5.92 -7.11
N VAL A 107 13.58 6.13 -6.75
CA VAL A 107 13.20 7.24 -5.86
C VAL A 107 13.53 6.90 -4.40
N LEU A 108 13.20 5.71 -3.95
CA LEU A 108 13.31 5.30 -2.56
C LEU A 108 14.77 5.09 -2.12
N GLU A 109 15.61 4.48 -2.97
CA GLU A 109 17.02 4.24 -2.68
C GLU A 109 17.83 5.54 -2.50
N ALA A 110 17.40 6.62 -3.13
CA ALA A 110 18.03 7.93 -3.01
C ALA A 110 17.77 8.60 -1.65
N LEU A 111 16.80 8.13 -0.89
CA LEU A 111 16.41 8.76 0.38
C LEU A 111 17.48 8.59 1.47
N PRO A 112 17.71 9.62 2.31
CA PRO A 112 18.74 9.59 3.33
C PRO A 112 18.65 8.41 4.30
N PHE A 113 17.43 8.05 4.71
CA PHE A 113 17.24 6.92 5.62
C PHE A 113 17.64 5.58 5.00
N ASN A 114 17.43 5.37 3.69
CA ASN A 114 17.85 4.15 3.00
C ASN A 114 19.38 4.10 2.81
N ARG A 115 20.03 5.25 2.62
CA ARG A 115 21.50 5.31 2.62
C ARG A 115 22.07 4.90 3.98
N ARG A 116 21.54 5.46 5.07
CA ARG A 116 21.91 5.09 6.43
C ARG A 116 21.70 3.60 6.69
N ARG A 117 20.51 3.06 6.32
CA ARG A 117 20.21 1.62 6.49
C ARG A 117 21.21 0.73 5.73
N ARG A 118 21.60 1.12 4.53
CA ARG A 118 22.63 0.42 3.75
C ARG A 118 23.98 0.44 4.45
N GLU A 119 24.41 1.57 4.95
CA GLU A 119 25.68 1.73 5.69
C GLU A 119 25.70 0.91 6.97
N GLU A 120 24.56 0.77 7.62
CA GLU A 120 24.37 -0.02 8.85
C GLU A 120 24.10 -1.52 8.57
N GLY A 121 24.06 -1.96 7.32
CA GLY A 121 23.80 -3.35 6.95
C GLY A 121 22.34 -3.79 7.16
N HIS A 122 21.40 -2.84 7.23
CA HIS A 122 19.99 -3.12 7.37
C HIS A 122 19.27 -3.20 6.01
N PRO A 123 18.18 -3.96 5.90
CA PRO A 123 17.35 -3.99 4.69
C PRO A 123 16.84 -2.58 4.34
N GLN A 124 16.98 -2.17 3.09
CA GLN A 124 16.44 -0.91 2.60
C GLN A 124 14.95 -1.06 2.30
N ALA A 125 14.12 -0.08 2.68
CA ALA A 125 12.74 0.01 2.22
C ALA A 125 12.71 0.68 0.83
N ASN A 126 13.20 -0.05 -0.17
CA ASN A 126 13.47 0.45 -1.52
C ASN A 126 12.44 0.04 -2.58
N GLY A 127 11.43 -0.74 -2.22
CA GLY A 127 10.40 -1.16 -3.15
C GLY A 127 8.99 -0.79 -2.69
N VAL A 128 8.05 -0.89 -3.61
CA VAL A 128 6.61 -0.78 -3.33
C VAL A 128 5.88 -2.01 -3.87
N TRP A 129 4.85 -2.44 -3.14
CA TRP A 129 4.05 -3.60 -3.52
C TRP A 129 2.55 -3.30 -3.36
N PRO A 130 1.85 -2.94 -4.45
CA PRO A 130 0.41 -2.71 -4.43
C PRO A 130 -0.36 -4.03 -4.40
N TRP A 131 -1.32 -4.15 -3.48
CA TRP A 131 -2.12 -5.36 -3.32
C TRP A 131 -3.48 -5.06 -2.69
N SER A 132 -4.37 -6.05 -2.66
CA SER A 132 -5.69 -5.95 -2.03
C SER A 132 -6.46 -4.69 -2.45
N GLY A 133 -6.55 -4.47 -3.77
CA GLY A 133 -7.31 -3.35 -4.33
C GLY A 133 -8.80 -3.52 -4.11
N GLY A 134 -9.48 -2.41 -3.89
CA GLY A 134 -10.93 -2.36 -3.76
C GLY A 134 -11.46 -0.97 -4.08
N LYS A 135 -12.77 -0.87 -4.24
CA LYS A 135 -13.47 0.40 -4.44
C LYS A 135 -14.14 0.82 -3.14
N ALA A 136 -14.10 2.11 -2.84
CA ALA A 136 -14.89 2.65 -1.75
C ALA A 136 -16.37 2.32 -1.96
N GLY A 137 -16.98 1.68 -0.98
CA GLY A 137 -18.40 1.33 -0.98
C GLY A 137 -19.10 2.05 0.17
N ALA A 138 -20.37 2.39 -0.02
CA ALA A 138 -21.21 2.86 1.06
C ALA A 138 -21.64 1.66 1.91
N LEU A 139 -21.00 1.48 3.05
CA LEU A 139 -21.47 0.54 4.05
C LEU A 139 -22.63 1.20 4.84
N ARG A 140 -23.73 0.48 4.99
CA ARG A 140 -24.79 0.92 5.92
C ARG A 140 -24.26 0.83 7.34
N SER A 141 -24.53 1.85 8.16
CA SER A 141 -24.22 1.79 9.57
C SER A 141 -24.98 0.62 10.27
N LEU A 142 -24.45 0.15 11.39
CA LEU A 142 -25.16 -0.87 12.19
C LEU A 142 -26.48 -0.30 12.74
N ALA A 143 -26.51 0.99 13.05
CA ALA A 143 -27.74 1.67 13.48
C ALA A 143 -28.81 1.62 12.38
N ASP A 144 -28.46 1.98 11.13
CA ASP A 144 -29.42 1.98 10.01
C ASP A 144 -29.88 0.59 9.60
N LYS A 145 -29.03 -0.42 9.78
CA LYS A 145 -29.36 -1.77 9.32
C LYS A 145 -30.02 -2.63 10.38
N TYR A 146 -29.64 -2.47 11.63
CA TYR A 146 -30.06 -3.35 12.74
C TYR A 146 -30.57 -2.61 13.96
N GLY A 147 -30.59 -1.28 13.97
CA GLY A 147 -30.97 -0.48 15.14
C GLY A 147 -29.98 -0.59 16.32
N ILE A 148 -28.72 -0.97 16.04
CA ILE A 148 -27.69 -1.22 17.07
C ILE A 148 -26.71 -0.07 17.09
N SER A 149 -26.39 0.44 18.27
CA SER A 149 -25.25 1.33 18.53
C SER A 149 -24.17 0.57 19.30
N GLY A 150 -22.91 1.01 19.17
CA GLY A 150 -21.81 0.36 19.87
C GLY A 150 -20.48 1.06 19.59
N ALA A 151 -19.42 0.49 20.12
CA ALA A 151 -18.07 0.99 19.96
C ALA A 151 -17.12 -0.11 19.50
N VAL A 152 -15.99 0.29 18.90
CA VAL A 152 -14.89 -0.61 18.54
C VAL A 152 -13.66 -0.25 19.34
N ILE A 153 -13.03 -1.26 19.92
CA ILE A 153 -11.74 -1.19 20.61
C ILE A 153 -10.80 -2.15 19.89
N SER A 154 -9.74 -1.66 19.29
CA SER A 154 -8.76 -2.51 18.60
C SER A 154 -7.45 -1.77 18.39
N ALA A 155 -6.34 -2.48 18.49
CA ALA A 155 -5.02 -2.02 18.03
C ALA A 155 -4.80 -2.24 16.52
N VAL A 156 -5.76 -2.85 15.82
CA VAL A 156 -5.64 -3.20 14.39
C VAL A 156 -6.38 -2.17 13.55
N ASP A 157 -5.64 -1.42 12.72
CA ASP A 157 -6.17 -0.31 11.91
C ASP A 157 -7.37 -0.70 11.04
N VAL A 158 -7.34 -1.88 10.42
CA VAL A 158 -8.44 -2.35 9.57
C VAL A 158 -9.73 -2.57 10.35
N ILE A 159 -9.64 -3.01 11.60
CA ILE A 159 -10.80 -3.21 12.47
C ILE A 159 -11.36 -1.85 12.91
N VAL A 160 -10.48 -0.92 13.29
CA VAL A 160 -10.85 0.47 13.62
C VAL A 160 -11.52 1.14 12.42
N GLY A 161 -10.91 1.01 11.25
CA GLY A 161 -11.45 1.56 10.00
C GLY A 161 -12.82 0.99 9.65
N LEU A 162 -13.01 -0.32 9.77
CA LEU A 162 -14.29 -0.98 9.55
C LEU A 162 -15.35 -0.49 10.56
N GLY A 163 -14.97 -0.36 11.84
CA GLY A 163 -15.86 0.19 12.87
C GLY A 163 -16.36 1.57 12.51
N ARG A 164 -15.46 2.48 12.08
CA ARG A 164 -15.85 3.83 11.60
C ARG A 164 -16.78 3.79 10.40
N CYS A 165 -16.50 2.92 9.41
CA CYS A 165 -17.36 2.76 8.24
C CYS A 165 -18.76 2.22 8.59
N LEU A 166 -18.89 1.49 9.69
CA LEU A 166 -20.15 0.96 10.21
C LEU A 166 -20.86 1.92 11.20
N GLY A 167 -20.32 3.11 11.41
CA GLY A 167 -20.88 4.12 12.29
C GLY A 167 -20.67 3.85 13.79
N LEU A 168 -19.68 3.02 14.14
CA LEU A 168 -19.31 2.75 15.52
C LEU A 168 -18.37 3.82 16.08
N GLU A 169 -18.50 4.11 17.37
CA GLU A 169 -17.53 4.91 18.11
C GLU A 169 -16.18 4.16 18.19
N VAL A 170 -15.08 4.88 18.02
CA VAL A 170 -13.72 4.32 18.22
C VAL A 170 -13.23 4.75 19.60
N ILE A 171 -13.01 3.79 20.46
CA ILE A 171 -12.42 3.99 21.78
C ILE A 171 -10.93 3.59 21.67
N SER A 172 -10.05 4.56 21.93
CA SER A 172 -8.58 4.42 21.91
C SER A 172 -7.99 4.36 23.31
#